data_63af84f34e17831a1773816dd775b361
#
_entry.id   63af84f34e17831a1773816dd775b361
#
_cell.length_a   1.000
_cell.length_b   1.000
_cell.length_c   1.000
_cell.angle_alpha   90.00
_cell.angle_beta   90.00
_cell.angle_gamma   90.00
#
_symmetry.space_group_name_H-M   'P 1'
#
loop_
_entity.id
_entity.type
_entity.pdbx_description
1 polymer ?
#
loop_
_entity_poly.entity_id
_entity_poly.type
_entity_poly.pdbx_seq_one_letter_code
_entity_poly.pdbx_strand_id
1 'polypeptide(L)'
;MPEQRVPLPKPKVGLVLTGGGARAAYQVGVLRAIAEVLPDKTRNPFPVICGTSAGAINAASIAVAANNFAQGVKELEAVWSNFHVDQIYRSDLLGVFHNTLRCLLSLVSSEYGKHNPISLLDNAPLETLLSERFPFRSIQYCIRSGSLHALGLTAWGYTSGQSVTFYQAAREVMPWKRAQRLGIPVDIGVEHLMASSSIPFIFPSV
;
A
#
# COMPACT_ATOMS: atom_id res chain seq x y z
N MET A 1 29.04 17.32 -40.12
CA MET A 1 27.82 17.69 -39.42
C MET A 1 27.98 17.25 -37.99
N PRO A 2 27.87 18.12 -36.97
CA PRO A 2 27.94 17.66 -35.57
C PRO A 2 26.72 16.81 -35.27
N GLU A 3 26.95 15.59 -34.77
CA GLU A 3 25.95 14.69 -34.25
C GLU A 3 25.18 15.39 -33.13
N GLN A 4 23.91 15.69 -33.37
CA GLN A 4 23.02 16.16 -32.30
C GLN A 4 22.86 15.02 -31.27
N ARG A 5 23.59 15.09 -30.17
CA ARG A 5 23.38 14.19 -29.02
C ARG A 5 21.96 14.43 -28.50
N VAL A 6 21.07 13.47 -28.76
CA VAL A 6 19.74 13.45 -28.11
C VAL A 6 19.98 13.40 -26.61
N PRO A 7 19.47 14.36 -25.81
CA PRO A 7 19.65 14.33 -24.37
C PRO A 7 19.05 13.05 -23.80
N LEU A 8 19.85 12.29 -23.06
CA LEU A 8 19.33 11.12 -22.35
C LEU A 8 18.20 11.57 -21.40
N PRO A 9 17.08 10.84 -21.35
CA PRO A 9 16.00 11.17 -20.43
C PRO A 9 16.53 11.16 -19.00
N LYS A 10 16.16 12.16 -18.21
CA LYS A 10 16.56 12.24 -16.79
C LYS A 10 16.10 10.96 -16.08
N PRO A 11 16.99 10.29 -15.32
CA PRO A 11 16.65 9.08 -14.61
C PRO A 11 15.49 9.37 -13.62
N LYS A 12 14.46 8.52 -13.62
CA LYS A 12 13.39 8.57 -12.64
C LYS A 12 13.85 7.85 -11.38
N VAL A 13 13.73 8.50 -10.23
CA VAL A 13 14.03 7.90 -8.92
C VAL A 13 12.79 7.16 -8.45
N GLY A 14 12.93 5.91 -8.06
CA GLY A 14 11.86 5.11 -7.46
C GLY A 14 12.02 4.98 -5.95
N LEU A 15 10.91 5.03 -5.24
CA LEU A 15 10.82 4.72 -3.81
C LEU A 15 10.18 3.34 -3.64
N VAL A 16 10.86 2.44 -2.91
CA VAL A 16 10.32 1.12 -2.57
C VAL A 16 10.19 1.01 -1.05
N LEU A 17 8.97 0.82 -0.58
CA LEU A 17 8.61 0.72 0.83
C LEU A 17 8.17 -0.72 1.14
N THR A 18 9.00 -1.44 1.87
CA THR A 18 8.77 -2.84 2.19
C THR A 18 7.75 -3.01 3.32
N GLY A 19 7.13 -4.18 3.40
CA GLY A 19 6.33 -4.59 4.54
C GLY A 19 7.18 -4.72 5.81
N GLY A 20 6.51 -4.78 6.95
CA GLY A 20 7.21 -4.93 8.24
C GLY A 20 6.34 -4.61 9.45
N GLY A 21 5.03 -4.48 9.29
CA GLY A 21 4.12 -4.10 10.37
C GLY A 21 4.55 -2.79 11.02
N ALA A 22 4.64 -2.75 12.34
CA ALA A 22 5.03 -1.55 13.10
C ALA A 22 6.44 -1.01 12.75
N ARG A 23 7.33 -1.84 12.20
CA ARG A 23 8.67 -1.38 11.74
C ARG A 23 8.59 -0.39 10.58
N ALA A 24 7.47 -0.31 9.87
CA ALA A 24 7.27 0.67 8.80
C ALA A 24 7.24 2.12 9.33
N ALA A 25 7.07 2.35 10.63
CA ALA A 25 7.28 3.64 11.27
C ALA A 25 8.70 4.18 11.06
N TYR A 26 9.72 3.31 10.96
CA TYR A 26 11.09 3.73 10.61
C TYR A 26 11.16 4.40 9.24
N GLN A 27 10.39 3.90 8.26
CA GLN A 27 10.33 4.49 6.91
C GLN A 27 9.81 5.93 6.97
N VAL A 28 8.88 6.22 7.88
CA VAL A 28 8.33 7.57 8.08
C VAL A 28 9.42 8.53 8.56
N GLY A 29 10.24 8.10 9.52
CA GLY A 29 11.39 8.88 9.99
C GLY A 29 12.40 9.19 8.88
N VAL A 30 12.66 8.21 7.99
CA VAL A 30 13.52 8.42 6.81
C VAL A 30 12.90 9.42 5.82
N LEU A 31 11.59 9.27 5.52
CA LEU A 31 10.88 10.20 4.64
C LEU A 31 10.86 11.62 5.21
N ARG A 32 10.70 11.76 6.52
CA ARG A 32 10.81 13.04 7.22
C ARG A 32 12.19 13.66 7.04
N ALA A 33 13.26 12.92 7.28
CA ALA A 33 14.63 13.41 7.09
C ALA A 33 14.87 13.85 5.64
N ILE A 34 14.35 13.10 4.66
CA ILE A 34 14.41 13.49 3.25
C ILE A 34 13.66 14.81 3.02
N ALA A 35 12.44 14.96 3.56
CA ALA A 35 11.67 16.21 3.43
C ALA A 35 12.35 17.41 4.06
N GLU A 36 13.13 17.20 5.13
CA GLU A 36 13.88 18.26 5.82
C GLU A 36 15.06 18.78 4.97
N VAL A 37 15.74 17.89 4.22
CA VAL A 37 16.94 18.23 3.43
C VAL A 37 16.64 18.66 1.99
N LEU A 38 15.41 18.42 1.48
CA LEU A 38 15.04 18.82 0.14
C LEU A 38 15.03 20.33 -0.03
N PRO A 39 15.65 20.89 -1.10
CA PRO A 39 15.60 22.32 -1.42
C PRO A 39 14.18 22.82 -1.68
N ASP A 40 13.39 22.04 -2.41
CA ASP A 40 11.95 22.28 -2.65
C ASP A 40 11.15 21.19 -1.92
N LYS A 41 10.60 21.57 -0.78
CA LYS A 41 9.85 20.67 0.10
C LYS A 41 8.48 20.27 -0.45
N THR A 42 7.97 21.02 -1.42
CA THR A 42 6.68 20.71 -2.05
C THR A 42 6.84 19.65 -3.14
N ARG A 43 7.97 19.62 -3.81
CA ARG A 43 8.22 18.69 -4.92
C ARG A 43 8.46 17.28 -4.43
N ASN A 44 7.68 16.33 -4.96
CA ASN A 44 7.93 14.91 -4.73
C ASN A 44 9.22 14.46 -5.45
N PRO A 45 10.24 13.98 -4.73
CA PRO A 45 11.48 13.48 -5.33
C PRO A 45 11.34 12.09 -5.95
N PHE A 46 10.22 11.39 -5.67
CA PHE A 46 9.96 10.00 -6.05
C PHE A 46 8.78 9.90 -7.02
N PRO A 47 8.97 10.13 -8.31
CA PRO A 47 7.88 9.99 -9.27
C PRO A 47 7.31 8.57 -9.37
N VAL A 48 8.06 7.55 -8.98
CA VAL A 48 7.59 6.16 -8.91
C VAL A 48 7.66 5.68 -7.46
N ILE A 49 6.52 5.23 -6.93
CA ILE A 49 6.41 4.76 -5.55
C ILE A 49 5.82 3.35 -5.57
N CYS A 50 6.47 2.42 -4.87
CA CYS A 50 6.00 1.05 -4.70
C CYS A 50 5.94 0.69 -3.23
N GLY A 51 4.90 -0.06 -2.84
CA GLY A 51 4.74 -0.49 -1.46
C GLY A 51 4.16 -1.88 -1.30
N THR A 52 4.43 -2.50 -0.15
CA THR A 52 3.88 -3.81 0.24
C THR A 52 3.48 -3.78 1.71
N SER A 53 2.29 -4.27 2.06
CA SER A 53 1.77 -4.35 3.44
C SER A 53 1.78 -2.96 4.13
N ALA A 54 2.35 -2.81 5.30
CA ALA A 54 2.49 -1.51 5.97
C ALA A 54 3.25 -0.49 5.10
N GLY A 55 4.19 -0.93 4.26
CA GLY A 55 4.84 -0.08 3.26
C GLY A 55 3.89 0.35 2.13
N ALA A 56 2.83 -0.41 1.83
CA ALA A 56 1.79 0.00 0.88
C ALA A 56 0.97 1.18 1.44
N ILE A 57 0.68 1.18 2.74
CA ILE A 57 0.01 2.29 3.43
C ILE A 57 0.87 3.55 3.34
N ASN A 58 2.17 3.44 3.66
CA ASN A 58 3.11 4.56 3.53
C ASN A 58 3.21 5.06 2.09
N ALA A 59 3.29 4.14 1.10
CA ALA A 59 3.36 4.46 -0.31
C ALA A 59 2.12 5.22 -0.79
N ALA A 60 0.92 4.75 -0.43
CA ALA A 60 -0.33 5.40 -0.78
C ALA A 60 -0.45 6.79 -0.13
N SER A 61 -0.05 6.93 1.13
CA SER A 61 -0.05 8.22 1.83
C SER A 61 0.80 9.27 1.11
N ILE A 62 2.01 8.89 0.69
CA ILE A 62 2.87 9.80 -0.07
C ILE A 62 2.31 10.06 -1.48
N ALA A 63 1.70 9.07 -2.10
CA ALA A 63 1.15 9.20 -3.46
C ALA A 63 -0.07 10.13 -3.52
N VAL A 64 -0.97 10.09 -2.54
CA VAL A 64 -2.15 10.98 -2.50
C VAL A 64 -1.77 12.45 -2.29
N ALA A 65 -0.61 12.69 -1.65
CA ALA A 65 -0.05 14.02 -1.38
C ALA A 65 1.19 14.34 -2.23
N ALA A 66 1.40 13.67 -3.37
CA ALA A 66 2.60 13.82 -4.18
C ALA A 66 2.78 15.22 -4.78
N ASN A 67 1.75 16.05 -4.79
CA ASN A 67 1.82 17.46 -5.15
C ASN A 67 2.40 18.37 -4.03
N ASN A 68 2.51 17.85 -2.80
CA ASN A 68 3.16 18.54 -1.66
C ASN A 68 3.80 17.49 -0.74
N PHE A 69 5.02 17.07 -1.09
CA PHE A 69 5.72 15.97 -0.44
C PHE A 69 5.89 16.16 1.08
N ALA A 70 6.35 17.34 1.52
CA ALA A 70 6.58 17.58 2.95
C ALA A 70 5.28 17.53 3.77
N GLN A 71 4.17 18.04 3.20
CA GLN A 71 2.86 17.94 3.85
C GLN A 71 2.40 16.49 3.92
N GLY A 72 2.57 15.70 2.84
CA GLY A 72 2.25 14.27 2.84
C GLY A 72 3.04 13.48 3.88
N VAL A 73 4.32 13.77 4.04
CA VAL A 73 5.16 13.15 5.08
C VAL A 73 4.67 13.52 6.49
N LYS A 74 4.30 14.78 6.72
CA LYS A 74 3.77 15.24 8.01
C LYS A 74 2.43 14.57 8.36
N GLU A 75 1.55 14.41 7.39
CA GLU A 75 0.28 13.71 7.56
C GLU A 75 0.51 12.22 7.86
N LEU A 76 1.45 11.59 7.16
CA LEU A 76 1.85 10.21 7.43
C LEU A 76 2.45 10.05 8.84
N GLU A 77 3.29 10.98 9.30
CA GLU A 77 3.82 11.00 10.66
C GLU A 77 2.69 11.10 11.69
N ALA A 78 1.70 11.97 11.44
CA ALA A 78 0.54 12.09 12.32
C ALA A 78 -0.29 10.79 12.40
N VAL A 79 -0.42 10.05 11.28
CA VAL A 79 -1.07 8.73 11.27
C VAL A 79 -0.29 7.78 12.18
N TRP A 80 1.01 7.63 11.99
CA TRP A 80 1.83 6.69 12.78
C TRP A 80 1.95 7.07 14.26
N SER A 81 1.97 8.37 14.58
CA SER A 81 2.02 8.86 15.97
C SER A 81 0.74 8.58 16.76
N ASN A 82 -0.39 8.42 16.06
CA ASN A 82 -1.70 8.15 16.65
C ASN A 82 -2.20 6.73 16.35
N PHE A 83 -1.31 5.84 15.87
CA PHE A 83 -1.69 4.48 15.49
C PHE A 83 -1.75 3.59 16.74
N HIS A 84 -2.95 3.20 17.13
CA HIS A 84 -3.21 2.29 18.22
C HIS A 84 -3.64 0.91 17.72
N VAL A 85 -3.36 -0.14 18.48
CA VAL A 85 -3.62 -1.54 18.11
C VAL A 85 -5.09 -1.79 17.80
N ASP A 86 -6.00 -1.18 18.55
CA ASP A 86 -7.45 -1.26 18.38
C ASP A 86 -7.96 -0.65 17.07
N GLN A 87 -7.18 0.25 16.45
CA GLN A 87 -7.47 0.81 15.13
C GLN A 87 -7.02 -0.09 13.97
N ILE A 88 -6.20 -1.09 14.25
CA ILE A 88 -5.69 -2.02 13.22
C ILE A 88 -6.57 -3.26 13.15
N TYR A 89 -6.89 -3.82 14.33
CA TYR A 89 -7.71 -5.01 14.44
C TYR A 89 -8.40 -5.08 15.80
N ARG A 90 -9.53 -5.77 15.84
CA ARG A 90 -10.17 -6.07 17.11
C ARG A 90 -9.38 -7.14 17.84
N SER A 91 -8.88 -6.79 19.02
CA SER A 91 -8.09 -7.66 19.89
C SER A 91 -8.84 -8.04 21.18
N ASP A 92 -10.17 -7.83 21.22
CA ASP A 92 -10.99 -8.25 22.35
C ASP A 92 -10.95 -9.78 22.52
N LEU A 93 -10.73 -10.23 23.74
CA LEU A 93 -10.58 -11.66 24.07
C LEU A 93 -11.75 -12.51 23.56
N LEU A 94 -12.97 -11.97 23.59
CA LEU A 94 -14.16 -12.65 23.09
C LEU A 94 -14.16 -12.79 21.58
N GLY A 95 -13.73 -11.77 20.83
CA GLY A 95 -13.60 -11.82 19.37
C GLY A 95 -12.51 -12.79 18.92
N VAL A 96 -11.34 -12.74 19.56
CA VAL A 96 -10.24 -13.68 19.30
C VAL A 96 -10.66 -15.11 19.62
N PHE A 97 -11.33 -15.34 20.76
CA PHE A 97 -11.83 -16.66 21.15
C PHE A 97 -12.88 -17.18 20.16
N HIS A 98 -13.83 -16.34 19.76
CA HIS A 98 -14.86 -16.70 18.77
C HIS A 98 -14.25 -17.09 17.43
N ASN A 99 -13.30 -16.29 16.93
CA ASN A 99 -12.61 -16.57 15.67
C ASN A 99 -11.70 -17.81 15.74
N THR A 100 -11.01 -18.01 16.88
CA THR A 100 -10.22 -19.23 17.13
C THR A 100 -11.11 -20.47 17.16
N LEU A 101 -12.26 -20.41 17.81
CA LEU A 101 -13.22 -21.51 17.86
C LEU A 101 -13.79 -21.83 16.47
N ARG A 102 -14.13 -20.81 15.69
CA ARG A 102 -14.57 -20.98 14.28
C ARG A 102 -13.45 -21.60 13.43
N CYS A 103 -12.20 -21.20 13.63
CA CYS A 103 -11.04 -21.77 12.95
C CYS A 103 -10.89 -23.27 13.27
N LEU A 104 -10.99 -23.65 14.56
CA LEU A 104 -10.93 -25.04 14.97
C LEU A 104 -12.11 -25.88 14.42
N LEU A 105 -13.33 -25.32 14.43
CA LEU A 105 -14.50 -26.00 13.87
C LEU A 105 -14.39 -26.20 12.36
N SER A 106 -13.79 -25.30 11.62
CA SER A 106 -13.60 -25.43 10.16
C SER A 106 -12.55 -26.47 9.80
N LEU A 107 -11.58 -26.74 10.67
CA LEU A 107 -10.61 -27.84 10.47
C LEU A 107 -11.26 -29.21 10.62
N VAL A 108 -12.39 -29.30 11.37
CA VAL A 108 -13.10 -30.54 11.62
C VAL A 108 -14.28 -30.74 10.65
N SER A 109 -14.82 -29.69 10.04
CA SER A 109 -16.01 -29.73 9.17
C SER A 109 -15.72 -29.10 7.81
N SER A 110 -15.58 -29.92 6.76
CA SER A 110 -15.30 -29.47 5.39
C SER A 110 -16.40 -28.60 4.75
N GLU A 111 -17.61 -28.57 5.31
CA GLU A 111 -18.71 -27.73 4.83
C GLU A 111 -18.63 -26.28 5.34
N TYR A 112 -18.09 -26.04 6.53
CA TYR A 112 -17.93 -24.71 7.09
C TYR A 112 -16.81 -23.88 6.45
N GLY A 113 -15.82 -24.55 5.84
CA GLY A 113 -14.66 -23.89 5.22
C GLY A 113 -14.91 -23.28 3.84
N LYS A 114 -16.03 -23.58 3.18
CA LYS A 114 -16.27 -23.18 1.78
C LYS A 114 -16.78 -21.74 1.62
N HIS A 115 -17.28 -21.08 2.65
CA HIS A 115 -17.99 -19.81 2.52
C HIS A 115 -17.43 -18.65 3.35
N ASN A 116 -16.38 -18.83 4.17
CA ASN A 116 -15.75 -17.75 4.91
C ASN A 116 -14.25 -18.01 5.05
N PRO A 117 -13.39 -17.12 4.53
CA PRO A 117 -11.97 -17.16 4.83
C PRO A 117 -11.79 -16.99 6.34
N ILE A 118 -11.16 -17.99 6.97
CA ILE A 118 -10.97 -18.00 8.42
C ILE A 118 -9.80 -17.10 8.72
N SER A 119 -10.06 -16.00 9.40
CA SER A 119 -9.05 -15.12 9.93
C SER A 119 -9.16 -15.05 11.46
N LEU A 120 -8.03 -14.99 12.14
CA LEU A 120 -7.98 -14.83 13.59
C LEU A 120 -8.39 -13.42 14.03
N LEU A 121 -8.10 -12.41 13.22
CA LEU A 121 -8.32 -11.01 13.54
C LEU A 121 -9.25 -10.35 12.50
N ASP A 122 -10.10 -9.46 13.00
CA ASP A 122 -10.95 -8.60 12.17
C ASP A 122 -10.20 -7.29 11.91
N ASN A 123 -9.96 -6.98 10.63
CA ASN A 123 -9.27 -5.78 10.17
C ASN A 123 -10.19 -4.68 9.64
N ALA A 124 -11.51 -4.78 9.89
CA ALA A 124 -12.47 -3.74 9.52
C ALA A 124 -12.13 -2.34 10.13
N PRO A 125 -11.57 -2.23 11.35
CA PRO A 125 -11.12 -0.93 11.85
C PRO A 125 -10.05 -0.29 10.98
N LEU A 126 -9.10 -1.07 10.47
CA LEU A 126 -8.05 -0.59 9.56
C LEU A 126 -8.66 -0.11 8.23
N GLU A 127 -9.58 -0.87 7.65
CA GLU A 127 -10.28 -0.50 6.41
C GLU A 127 -11.01 0.84 6.57
N THR A 128 -11.75 1.01 7.67
CA THR A 128 -12.45 2.27 7.99
C THR A 128 -11.46 3.42 8.11
N LEU A 129 -10.40 3.24 8.90
CA LEU A 129 -9.37 4.26 9.08
C LEU A 129 -8.74 4.70 7.75
N LEU A 130 -8.37 3.72 6.89
CA LEU A 130 -7.74 4.01 5.61
C LEU A 130 -8.71 4.68 4.63
N SER A 131 -9.98 4.26 4.62
CA SER A 131 -11.01 4.86 3.77
C SER A 131 -11.30 6.33 4.12
N GLU A 132 -11.30 6.65 5.41
CA GLU A 132 -11.55 8.00 5.90
C GLU A 132 -10.35 8.93 5.74
N ARG A 133 -9.13 8.39 5.86
CA ARG A 133 -7.89 9.19 5.88
C ARG A 133 -7.29 9.41 4.49
N PHE A 134 -7.50 8.50 3.55
CA PHE A 134 -6.85 8.58 2.25
C PHE A 134 -7.79 9.06 1.14
N PRO A 135 -7.59 10.27 0.60
CA PRO A 135 -8.34 10.74 -0.58
C PRO A 135 -7.76 10.08 -1.86
N PHE A 136 -8.05 8.80 -2.09
CA PHE A 136 -7.50 8.02 -3.21
C PHE A 136 -7.67 8.69 -4.58
N ARG A 137 -8.75 9.47 -4.76
CA ARG A 137 -8.96 10.24 -6.00
C ARG A 137 -7.84 11.24 -6.30
N SER A 138 -7.09 11.67 -5.27
CA SER A 138 -5.94 12.57 -5.45
C SER A 138 -4.78 11.92 -6.20
N ILE A 139 -4.65 10.59 -6.18
CA ILE A 139 -3.62 9.86 -6.93
C ILE A 139 -3.72 10.22 -8.42
N GLN A 140 -4.93 10.15 -8.99
CA GLN A 140 -5.15 10.49 -10.40
C GLN A 140 -4.83 11.96 -10.71
N TYR A 141 -5.13 12.87 -9.78
CA TYR A 141 -4.74 14.27 -9.90
C TYR A 141 -3.21 14.44 -9.90
N CYS A 142 -2.51 13.79 -8.97
CA CYS A 142 -1.04 13.83 -8.90
C CYS A 142 -0.37 13.23 -10.14
N ILE A 143 -0.96 12.20 -10.74
CA ILE A 143 -0.48 11.64 -12.02
C ILE A 143 -0.67 12.64 -13.16
N ARG A 144 -1.84 13.25 -13.28
CA ARG A 144 -2.14 14.23 -14.33
C ARG A 144 -1.29 15.49 -14.23
N SER A 145 -1.00 15.95 -13.00
CA SER A 145 -0.13 17.11 -12.76
C SER A 145 1.36 16.82 -12.95
N GLY A 146 1.73 15.54 -13.10
CA GLY A 146 3.14 15.12 -13.23
C GLY A 146 3.91 15.05 -11.91
N SER A 147 3.23 15.26 -10.76
CA SER A 147 3.84 15.11 -9.43
C SER A 147 4.08 13.66 -9.05
N LEU A 148 3.33 12.73 -9.65
CA LEU A 148 3.48 11.27 -9.55
C LEU A 148 3.49 10.69 -10.96
N HIS A 149 4.34 9.69 -11.20
CA HIS A 149 4.33 8.93 -12.45
C HIS A 149 3.61 7.59 -12.29
N ALA A 150 3.87 6.90 -11.18
CA ALA A 150 3.24 5.62 -10.88
C ALA A 150 3.22 5.34 -9.38
N LEU A 151 2.12 4.74 -8.91
CA LEU A 151 2.00 4.06 -7.63
C LEU A 151 1.75 2.58 -7.90
N GLY A 152 2.52 1.70 -7.24
CA GLY A 152 2.33 0.24 -7.30
C GLY A 152 2.19 -0.35 -5.90
N LEU A 153 1.14 -1.15 -5.67
CA LEU A 153 0.89 -1.87 -4.43
C LEU A 153 0.95 -3.36 -4.70
N THR A 154 1.82 -4.07 -3.99
CA THR A 154 2.03 -5.49 -4.25
C THR A 154 1.32 -6.34 -3.21
N ALA A 155 0.54 -7.30 -3.68
CA ALA A 155 -0.13 -8.34 -2.92
C ALA A 155 0.27 -9.73 -3.41
N TRP A 156 -0.06 -10.76 -2.65
CA TRP A 156 0.14 -12.14 -3.03
C TRP A 156 -1.21 -12.83 -3.25
N GLY A 157 -1.40 -13.39 -4.45
CA GLY A 157 -2.59 -14.18 -4.79
C GLY A 157 -2.45 -15.61 -4.28
N TYR A 158 -3.14 -15.95 -3.20
CA TYR A 158 -3.04 -17.27 -2.57
C TYR A 158 -3.52 -18.40 -3.47
N THR A 159 -4.56 -18.18 -4.24
CA THR A 159 -5.10 -19.16 -5.19
C THR A 159 -4.22 -19.30 -6.43
N SER A 160 -3.67 -18.19 -6.93
CA SER A 160 -2.88 -18.18 -8.17
C SER A 160 -1.39 -18.47 -7.96
N GLY A 161 -0.88 -18.32 -6.72
CA GLY A 161 0.55 -18.42 -6.42
C GLY A 161 1.38 -17.33 -7.09
N GLN A 162 0.76 -16.16 -7.38
CA GLN A 162 1.39 -15.07 -8.10
C GLN A 162 1.51 -13.81 -7.25
N SER A 163 2.61 -13.09 -7.41
CA SER A 163 2.75 -11.73 -6.91
C SER A 163 2.02 -10.79 -7.86
N VAL A 164 1.01 -10.08 -7.35
CA VAL A 164 0.20 -9.13 -8.11
C VAL A 164 0.57 -7.72 -7.67
N THR A 165 0.97 -6.89 -8.62
CA THR A 165 1.14 -5.46 -8.39
C THR A 165 -0.04 -4.73 -9.02
N PHE A 166 -0.94 -4.23 -8.18
CA PHE A 166 -1.96 -3.27 -8.57
C PHE A 166 -1.27 -1.93 -8.76
N TYR A 167 -1.46 -1.29 -9.92
CA TYR A 167 -0.80 -0.02 -10.15
C TYR A 167 -1.72 1.01 -10.80
N GLN A 168 -1.51 2.27 -10.43
CA GLN A 168 -2.09 3.43 -11.07
C GLN A 168 -0.97 4.32 -11.57
N ALA A 169 -0.95 4.63 -12.87
CA ALA A 169 0.21 5.24 -13.51
C ALA A 169 -0.17 6.11 -14.70
N ALA A 170 0.81 6.85 -15.20
CA ALA A 170 0.74 7.53 -16.48
C ALA A 170 0.49 6.54 -17.63
N ARG A 171 -0.12 7.03 -18.72
CA ARG A 171 -0.66 6.17 -19.81
C ARG A 171 0.39 5.30 -20.50
N GLU A 172 1.66 5.68 -20.46
CA GLU A 172 2.76 4.94 -21.07
C GLU A 172 3.17 3.68 -20.31
N VAL A 173 2.68 3.49 -19.08
CA VAL A 173 2.94 2.28 -18.29
C VAL A 173 1.97 1.19 -18.69
N MET A 174 2.45 0.16 -19.33
CA MET A 174 1.65 -0.95 -19.84
C MET A 174 1.55 -2.10 -18.82
N PRO A 175 0.44 -2.86 -18.81
CA PRO A 175 0.34 -4.09 -18.03
C PRO A 175 1.48 -5.06 -18.36
N TRP A 176 1.93 -5.82 -17.36
CA TRP A 176 2.94 -6.83 -17.58
C TRP A 176 2.57 -8.18 -16.99
N LYS A 177 3.06 -9.23 -17.63
CA LYS A 177 2.99 -10.61 -17.13
C LYS A 177 4.36 -11.24 -17.27
N ARG A 178 4.90 -11.70 -16.14
CA ARG A 178 6.16 -12.44 -16.07
C ARG A 178 5.94 -13.71 -15.23
N ALA A 179 6.93 -14.61 -15.18
CA ALA A 179 6.84 -15.76 -14.31
C ALA A 179 6.49 -15.34 -12.88
N GLN A 180 5.34 -15.82 -12.38
CA GLN A 180 4.82 -15.56 -11.04
C GLN A 180 4.62 -14.07 -10.66
N ARG A 181 4.60 -13.14 -11.63
CA ARG A 181 4.41 -11.70 -11.38
C ARG A 181 3.46 -11.10 -12.40
N LEU A 182 2.45 -10.41 -11.89
CA LEU A 182 1.46 -9.67 -12.69
C LEU A 182 1.49 -8.19 -12.32
N GLY A 183 1.37 -7.32 -13.32
CA GLY A 183 1.05 -5.92 -13.13
C GLY A 183 -0.30 -5.61 -13.72
N ILE A 184 -1.23 -5.16 -12.89
CA ILE A 184 -2.62 -4.91 -13.24
C ILE A 184 -2.90 -3.42 -13.05
N PRO A 185 -3.27 -2.68 -14.11
CA PRO A 185 -3.68 -1.29 -14.00
C PRO A 185 -5.06 -1.21 -13.33
N VAL A 186 -5.16 -0.37 -12.31
CA VAL A 186 -6.39 -0.15 -11.54
C VAL A 186 -6.49 1.30 -11.08
N ASP A 187 -7.67 1.74 -10.71
CA ASP A 187 -7.83 2.90 -9.82
C ASP A 187 -7.62 2.40 -8.40
N ILE A 188 -6.51 2.81 -7.77
CA ILE A 188 -6.15 2.33 -6.44
C ILE A 188 -7.13 2.85 -5.40
N GLY A 189 -7.68 1.93 -4.60
CA GLY A 189 -8.57 2.16 -3.48
C GLY A 189 -8.13 1.41 -2.22
N VAL A 190 -8.94 1.49 -1.17
CA VAL A 190 -8.67 0.84 0.12
C VAL A 190 -8.54 -0.67 -0.02
N GLU A 191 -9.33 -1.31 -0.89
CA GLU A 191 -9.31 -2.75 -1.16
C GLU A 191 -7.92 -3.25 -1.58
N HIS A 192 -7.17 -2.47 -2.32
CA HIS A 192 -5.81 -2.81 -2.74
C HIS A 192 -4.79 -2.73 -1.59
N LEU A 193 -4.99 -1.78 -0.65
CA LEU A 193 -4.20 -1.73 0.59
C LEU A 193 -4.52 -2.92 1.49
N MET A 194 -5.81 -3.25 1.62
CA MET A 194 -6.25 -4.41 2.39
C MET A 194 -5.69 -5.70 1.80
N ALA A 195 -5.77 -5.89 0.47
CA ALA A 195 -5.19 -7.05 -0.21
C ALA A 195 -3.66 -7.16 0.01
N SER A 196 -2.94 -6.04 -0.02
CA SER A 196 -1.49 -6.02 0.26
C SER A 196 -1.15 -6.32 1.71
N SER A 197 -2.08 -6.06 2.64
CA SER A 197 -1.90 -6.25 4.09
C SER A 197 -2.47 -7.57 4.62
N SER A 198 -3.16 -8.34 3.78
CA SER A 198 -3.75 -9.63 4.15
C SER A 198 -2.68 -10.68 4.39
N ILE A 199 -2.54 -11.10 5.65
CA ILE A 199 -1.65 -12.18 6.07
C ILE A 199 -2.50 -13.43 6.27
N PRO A 200 -2.18 -14.57 5.63
CA PRO A 200 -2.94 -15.81 5.77
C PRO A 200 -3.18 -16.15 7.23
N PHE A 201 -4.37 -16.65 7.54
CA PHE A 201 -4.81 -17.05 8.88
C PHE A 201 -4.93 -15.90 9.90
N ILE A 202 -4.23 -14.79 9.71
CA ILE A 202 -4.25 -13.65 10.64
C ILE A 202 -5.34 -12.66 10.23
N PHE A 203 -5.34 -12.22 8.99
CA PHE A 203 -6.32 -11.29 8.44
C PHE A 203 -7.14 -11.92 7.31
N PRO A 204 -8.39 -11.47 7.08
CA PRO A 204 -9.19 -11.96 5.98
C PRO A 204 -8.50 -11.67 4.63
N SER A 205 -8.65 -12.61 3.69
CA SER A 205 -8.28 -12.37 2.29
C SER A 205 -9.31 -11.46 1.63
N VAL A 206 -8.86 -10.61 0.74
CA VAL A 206 -9.68 -9.73 -0.09
C VAL A 206 -9.78 -10.31 -1.50
#